data_a8703ff8210b1a3c36da4999b7fa2e25
#
_entry.id   a8703ff8210b1a3c36da4999b7fa2e25
#
_cell.length_a   1.000
_cell.length_b   1.000
_cell.length_c   1.000
_cell.angle_alpha   90.00
_cell.angle_beta   90.00
_cell.angle_gamma   90.00
#
_symmetry.space_group_name_H-M   'P 1'
#
loop_
_entity.id
_entity.type
_entity.pdbx_description
1 polymer ?
#
loop_
_entity_poly.entity_id
_entity_poly.type
_entity_poly.pdbx_seq_one_letter_code
_entity_poly.pdbx_strand_id
1 'polypeptide(L)'
;MKKHLNRSLLLLMALSLFACKADVELTEVDPTVKVNFGAALPVGEISMKLGDFLGDNLDFGDKVIVREDGVLCFYDTMSMQYSIDEVDVAEYFEPAHAELVVDELIPEKLIEVAEIMGIPVMWKLPGSDEPIVLECPIDLGLGGINTPGSSERIDSVIIAIAEFYGRITAENLDMPFDKIESVELILDPRMKRPGGSIVLAQLDGKDYGQNVPVVIDNCIIDLVKDHSQPLGLDNAVDSLHMSLRFTLSLEKTDTVTIRTNSKFVFDFSVNQFDYDAVFGYFQTEGLDDQHMEISFEEMLPMLDQLGSFKMPFSDPRIDMAVTTGIGAPFAINIKEISTTDRKSGQKAYATFNGSRSTEFFFSNLVQPWYPLDAEVTNEFSLSKDPAEGHIDNLFTVEPSKLEFDFNVCIKDTDIYPQMRITDKLNVDVDAEMTLPLEFNQGLELSYTDTMGVEINKISLDSLISNTPIQHLEIDTLYMVVTITNTLPFNIRLELKPMDANGNQVMTMQPVVIAAPSEWDAAAGKLVPGTNKIVVSVSEDKLDKLSEVKTMLYTATLCDTDIAEGMKNLPAEAYPIGLGLDGQFTFKIGIAANLEAYLDLSEISKK
;
A
#
# COMPACT_ATOMS: atom_id res chain seq x y z
N MET A 1 -5.30 57.89 -17.72
CA MET A 1 -5.85 58.46 -16.48
C MET A 1 -4.81 58.72 -15.39
N LYS A 2 -3.61 58.07 -15.37
CA LYS A 2 -2.57 58.28 -14.33
C LYS A 2 -1.81 59.64 -14.39
N LYS A 3 -1.81 60.33 -15.51
CA LYS A 3 -1.08 61.61 -15.66
C LYS A 3 -1.80 62.83 -15.07
N HIS A 4 -3.08 62.73 -14.78
CA HIS A 4 -3.84 63.89 -14.22
C HIS A 4 -3.95 63.86 -12.70
N LEU A 5 -3.77 62.72 -12.05
CA LEU A 5 -3.87 62.62 -10.58
C LEU A 5 -2.69 63.28 -9.86
N ASN A 6 -1.47 63.10 -10.42
CA ASN A 6 -0.27 63.72 -9.84
C ASN A 6 -0.24 65.25 -9.96
N ARG A 7 -0.87 65.81 -10.99
CA ARG A 7 -0.95 67.29 -11.15
C ARG A 7 -1.94 67.92 -10.17
N SER A 8 -3.03 67.20 -9.86
CA SER A 8 -4.02 67.73 -8.91
C SER A 8 -3.52 67.68 -7.46
N LEU A 9 -2.71 66.70 -7.08
CA LEU A 9 -2.13 66.61 -5.74
C LEU A 9 -1.08 67.72 -5.50
N LEU A 10 -0.25 68.01 -6.49
CA LEU A 10 0.74 69.10 -6.45
C LEU A 10 0.06 70.45 -6.41
N LEU A 11 -1.08 70.61 -7.10
CA LEU A 11 -1.83 71.91 -7.08
C LEU A 11 -2.53 72.13 -5.74
N LEU A 12 -3.01 71.04 -5.08
CA LEU A 12 -3.62 71.14 -3.74
C LEU A 12 -2.59 71.50 -2.65
N MET A 13 -1.37 70.94 -2.73
CA MET A 13 -0.27 71.34 -1.83
C MET A 13 0.18 72.79 -2.03
N ALA A 14 0.24 73.23 -3.29
CA ALA A 14 0.58 74.64 -3.57
C ALA A 14 -0.51 75.63 -3.06
N LEU A 15 -1.79 75.26 -3.17
CA LEU A 15 -2.90 76.07 -2.72
C LEU A 15 -3.02 76.19 -1.19
N SER A 16 -2.59 75.17 -0.43
CA SER A 16 -2.59 75.28 1.06
C SER A 16 -1.51 76.22 1.63
N LEU A 17 -0.46 76.45 0.87
CA LEU A 17 0.61 77.43 1.27
C LEU A 17 0.25 78.86 1.04
N PHE A 18 -0.81 79.21 0.28
CA PHE A 18 -1.21 80.60 -0.01
C PHE A 18 -2.27 81.22 0.92
N ALA A 19 -2.67 80.45 1.97
CA ALA A 19 -3.74 80.95 2.87
C ALA A 19 -3.28 81.90 3.98
N CYS A 20 -1.98 82.20 4.12
CA CYS A 20 -1.50 83.25 5.06
C CYS A 20 -0.92 84.40 4.29
N LYS A 21 -1.74 85.43 4.05
CA LYS A 21 -1.24 86.77 3.75
C LYS A 21 -0.67 87.38 5.01
N ALA A 22 0.64 87.35 5.18
CA ALA A 22 1.37 88.27 6.02
C ALA A 22 2.35 88.99 5.08
N ASP A 23 2.21 90.34 4.98
CA ASP A 23 3.19 91.21 4.32
C ASP A 23 4.49 91.16 5.13
N VAL A 24 5.39 90.27 4.77
CA VAL A 24 6.76 90.20 5.29
C VAL A 24 7.67 90.58 4.11
N GLU A 25 8.41 91.65 4.24
CA GLU A 25 9.49 91.99 3.32
C GLU A 25 10.57 90.91 3.38
N LEU A 26 10.64 90.11 2.36
CA LEU A 26 11.48 88.89 2.22
C LEU A 26 12.93 89.19 1.80
N THR A 27 13.48 90.38 2.13
CA THR A 27 14.84 90.75 1.70
C THR A 27 15.98 90.20 2.54
N GLU A 28 15.69 89.49 3.66
CA GLU A 28 16.69 88.81 4.51
C GLU A 28 16.32 87.37 4.96
N VAL A 29 15.33 86.74 4.36
CA VAL A 29 14.93 85.39 4.73
C VAL A 29 15.49 84.44 3.68
N ASP A 30 16.22 83.39 4.13
CA ASP A 30 16.60 82.28 3.29
C ASP A 30 15.31 81.68 2.65
N PRO A 31 15.16 81.75 1.33
CA PRO A 31 13.94 81.33 0.66
C PRO A 31 13.76 79.82 0.67
N THR A 32 14.61 79.12 1.35
CA THR A 32 14.58 77.65 1.42
C THR A 32 13.68 77.16 2.55
N VAL A 33 12.66 76.44 2.21
CA VAL A 33 11.75 75.78 3.19
C VAL A 33 11.99 74.31 3.23
N LYS A 34 12.26 73.80 4.43
CA LYS A 34 12.38 72.37 4.68
C LYS A 34 10.98 71.78 4.86
N VAL A 35 10.66 70.78 4.06
CA VAL A 35 9.38 70.07 4.11
C VAL A 35 9.65 68.58 4.30
N ASN A 36 9.04 68.03 5.32
CA ASN A 36 9.12 66.59 5.57
C ASN A 36 7.85 65.92 5.02
N PHE A 37 8.02 64.91 4.23
CA PHE A 37 6.89 64.12 3.74
C PHE A 37 7.24 62.63 3.65
N GLY A 38 6.22 61.77 3.78
CA GLY A 38 6.37 60.34 3.62
C GLY A 38 6.03 59.89 2.20
N ALA A 39 6.86 59.05 1.64
CA ALA A 39 6.57 58.36 0.38
C ALA A 39 6.55 56.83 0.64
N ALA A 40 5.61 56.15 0.01
CA ALA A 40 5.53 54.69 0.07
C ALA A 40 5.34 54.11 -1.32
N LEU A 41 6.13 53.10 -1.65
CA LEU A 41 6.12 52.40 -2.93
C LEU A 41 5.91 50.93 -2.71
N PRO A 42 4.96 50.28 -3.38
CA PRO A 42 4.84 48.84 -3.40
C PRO A 42 6.03 48.25 -4.16
N VAL A 43 6.65 47.23 -3.60
CA VAL A 43 7.78 46.50 -4.19
C VAL A 43 7.31 45.18 -4.79
N GLY A 44 6.45 44.50 -4.08
CA GLY A 44 5.91 43.22 -4.54
C GLY A 44 4.77 42.72 -3.65
N GLU A 45 4.01 41.82 -4.19
CA GLU A 45 2.94 41.11 -3.50
C GLU A 45 3.02 39.64 -3.86
N ILE A 46 2.98 38.77 -2.86
CA ILE A 46 2.81 37.34 -3.02
C ILE A 46 1.54 36.93 -2.31
N SER A 47 0.69 36.21 -3.00
CA SER A 47 -0.50 35.60 -2.44
C SER A 47 -0.45 34.12 -2.72
N MET A 48 -0.60 33.31 -1.69
CA MET A 48 -0.63 31.88 -1.78
C MET A 48 -1.90 31.37 -1.12
N LYS A 49 -2.75 30.74 -1.91
CA LYS A 49 -3.88 29.97 -1.40
C LYS A 49 -3.48 28.53 -1.32
N LEU A 50 -3.87 27.87 -0.26
CA LEU A 50 -3.59 26.44 -0.09
C LEU A 50 -4.22 25.60 -1.22
N GLY A 51 -5.44 25.96 -1.65
CA GLY A 51 -6.10 25.33 -2.79
C GLY A 51 -5.35 25.50 -4.11
N ASP A 52 -4.82 26.68 -4.40
CA ASP A 52 -4.04 26.96 -5.61
C ASP A 52 -2.67 26.23 -5.53
N PHE A 53 -2.08 26.19 -4.33
CA PHE A 53 -0.83 25.48 -4.08
C PHE A 53 -0.99 23.97 -4.25
N LEU A 54 -2.09 23.40 -3.80
CA LEU A 54 -2.39 21.97 -3.92
C LEU A 54 -3.00 21.62 -5.28
N GLY A 55 -3.71 22.54 -5.95
CA GLY A 55 -4.45 22.25 -7.18
C GLY A 55 -3.75 22.62 -8.47
N ASP A 56 -3.15 23.83 -8.57
CA ASP A 56 -2.62 24.34 -9.84
C ASP A 56 -1.17 23.95 -10.13
N ASN A 57 -0.38 23.66 -9.09
CA ASN A 57 1.05 23.34 -9.23
C ASN A 57 1.37 21.86 -9.00
N LEU A 58 0.42 21.10 -8.50
CA LEU A 58 0.63 19.72 -8.09
C LEU A 58 -0.52 18.89 -8.65
N ASP A 59 -0.19 18.08 -9.63
CA ASP A 59 -1.08 17.04 -10.13
C ASP A 59 -1.16 15.91 -9.08
N PHE A 60 -1.81 16.20 -7.94
CA PHE A 60 -2.03 15.20 -6.89
C PHE A 60 -2.98 14.10 -7.34
N GLY A 61 -3.66 14.30 -8.46
CA GLY A 61 -4.68 13.38 -8.94
C GLY A 61 -5.73 13.13 -7.86
N ASP A 62 -6.09 11.87 -7.68
CA ASP A 62 -7.07 11.45 -6.66
C ASP A 62 -6.47 11.30 -5.24
N LYS A 63 -5.20 11.72 -5.04
CA LYS A 63 -4.47 11.53 -3.76
C LYS A 63 -4.77 12.57 -2.67
N VAL A 64 -5.53 13.60 -2.98
CA VAL A 64 -6.00 14.59 -1.99
C VAL A 64 -7.51 14.65 -2.03
N ILE A 65 -8.14 14.31 -0.93
CA ILE A 65 -9.59 14.37 -0.75
C ILE A 65 -9.96 15.43 0.28
N VAL A 66 -11.18 15.93 0.20
CA VAL A 66 -11.75 16.85 1.19
C VAL A 66 -12.73 16.07 2.05
N ARG A 67 -12.47 15.99 3.34
CA ARG A 67 -13.35 15.37 4.32
C ARG A 67 -14.65 16.19 4.46
N GLU A 68 -15.72 15.61 4.98
CA GLU A 68 -17.03 16.28 5.13
C GLU A 68 -16.98 17.58 5.96
N ASP A 69 -16.05 17.67 6.90
CA ASP A 69 -15.82 18.87 7.72
C ASP A 69 -14.93 19.93 7.04
N GLY A 70 -14.52 19.70 5.79
CA GLY A 70 -13.71 20.61 4.99
C GLY A 70 -12.21 20.47 5.20
N VAL A 71 -11.75 19.52 6.04
CA VAL A 71 -10.31 19.25 6.24
C VAL A 71 -9.79 18.44 5.05
N LEU A 72 -8.62 18.85 4.56
CA LEU A 72 -7.89 18.11 3.53
C LEU A 72 -7.28 16.85 4.09
N CYS A 73 -7.29 15.78 3.30
CA CYS A 73 -6.65 14.53 3.64
C CYS A 73 -5.78 14.06 2.49
N PHE A 74 -4.57 13.62 2.78
CA PHE A 74 -3.83 12.76 1.85
C PHE A 74 -4.44 11.37 1.91
N TYR A 75 -4.64 10.81 0.73
CA TYR A 75 -5.26 9.52 0.54
C TYR A 75 -4.44 8.71 -0.45
N ASP A 76 -4.11 7.49 -0.11
CA ASP A 76 -3.44 6.57 -1.03
C ASP A 76 -3.96 5.15 -0.79
N THR A 77 -4.02 4.37 -1.86
CA THR A 77 -4.45 2.98 -1.81
C THR A 77 -3.40 2.08 -2.40
N MET A 78 -3.28 0.91 -1.85
CA MET A 78 -2.36 -0.11 -2.32
C MET A 78 -3.02 -1.47 -2.22
N SER A 79 -2.83 -2.28 -3.26
CA SER A 79 -3.29 -3.65 -3.32
C SER A 79 -2.12 -4.57 -3.59
N MET A 80 -2.08 -5.68 -2.87
CA MET A 80 -1.11 -6.74 -3.07
C MET A 80 -1.79 -8.08 -3.06
N GLN A 81 -1.33 -8.97 -3.92
CA GLN A 81 -1.80 -10.33 -4.01
C GLN A 81 -0.65 -11.29 -3.72
N TYR A 82 -0.87 -12.18 -2.79
CA TYR A 82 0.04 -13.26 -2.45
C TYR A 82 -0.60 -14.57 -2.84
N SER A 83 0.16 -15.43 -3.53
CA SER A 83 -0.21 -16.82 -3.76
C SER A 83 0.54 -17.68 -2.75
N ILE A 84 -0.16 -18.55 -2.05
CA ILE A 84 0.45 -19.60 -1.26
C ILE A 84 0.69 -20.79 -2.19
N ASP A 85 1.82 -21.46 -2.05
CA ASP A 85 2.14 -22.62 -2.87
C ASP A 85 1.05 -23.69 -2.75
N GLU A 86 0.70 -24.26 -3.88
CA GLU A 86 -0.29 -25.33 -3.99
C GLU A 86 0.17 -26.55 -3.18
N VAL A 87 -0.75 -27.17 -2.45
CA VAL A 87 -0.45 -28.44 -1.79
C VAL A 87 -0.34 -29.52 -2.87
N ASP A 88 0.83 -30.10 -3.06
CA ASP A 88 1.01 -31.19 -4.01
C ASP A 88 0.38 -32.50 -3.48
N VAL A 89 -0.91 -32.62 -3.73
CA VAL A 89 -1.67 -33.81 -3.30
C VAL A 89 -1.20 -35.07 -4.02
N ALA A 90 -0.59 -34.96 -5.21
CA ALA A 90 -0.06 -36.07 -5.95
C ALA A 90 1.06 -36.84 -5.21
N GLU A 91 1.88 -36.10 -4.44
CA GLU A 91 2.97 -36.71 -3.65
C GLU A 91 2.47 -37.66 -2.56
N TYR A 92 1.21 -37.54 -2.15
CA TYR A 92 0.65 -38.41 -1.12
C TYR A 92 0.17 -39.76 -1.67
N PHE A 93 0.04 -39.95 -2.98
CA PHE A 93 -0.41 -41.20 -3.57
C PHE A 93 0.80 -42.06 -3.94
N GLU A 94 0.97 -43.19 -3.21
CA GLU A 94 2.03 -44.14 -3.51
C GLU A 94 1.71 -44.92 -4.76
N PRO A 95 2.70 -45.27 -5.62
CA PRO A 95 2.50 -46.20 -6.72
C PRO A 95 1.98 -47.55 -6.20
N ALA A 96 0.90 -48.01 -6.78
CA ALA A 96 0.32 -49.30 -6.41
C ALA A 96 0.79 -50.39 -7.37
N HIS A 97 1.05 -51.56 -6.81
CA HIS A 97 1.42 -52.77 -7.53
C HIS A 97 0.48 -53.92 -7.13
N ALA A 98 -0.11 -54.57 -8.11
CA ALA A 98 -0.99 -55.70 -7.86
C ALA A 98 -0.68 -56.87 -8.79
N GLU A 99 -0.75 -58.06 -8.26
CA GLU A 99 -0.57 -59.29 -9.00
C GLU A 99 -1.83 -60.15 -8.93
N LEU A 100 -2.37 -60.50 -10.08
CA LEU A 100 -3.46 -61.44 -10.21
C LEU A 100 -2.91 -62.78 -10.71
N VAL A 101 -2.79 -63.73 -9.83
CA VAL A 101 -2.40 -65.09 -10.21
C VAL A 101 -3.63 -65.84 -10.78
N VAL A 102 -3.47 -66.43 -11.93
CA VAL A 102 -4.58 -67.10 -12.66
C VAL A 102 -4.79 -68.55 -12.18
N ASP A 103 -4.34 -68.87 -10.96
CA ASP A 103 -4.43 -70.22 -10.35
C ASP A 103 -5.87 -70.62 -10.06
N GLU A 104 -6.78 -69.73 -9.83
CA GLU A 104 -8.22 -70.00 -9.67
C GLU A 104 -8.84 -70.68 -10.88
N LEU A 105 -8.21 -70.55 -12.05
CA LEU A 105 -8.61 -71.23 -13.28
C LEU A 105 -8.01 -72.64 -13.42
N ILE A 106 -7.15 -73.07 -12.49
CA ILE A 106 -6.45 -74.29 -12.49
C ILE A 106 -7.05 -75.25 -11.43
N PRO A 107 -7.32 -76.51 -11.74
CA PRO A 107 -7.78 -77.45 -10.73
C PRO A 107 -6.81 -77.55 -9.54
N GLU A 108 -7.34 -77.38 -8.30
CA GLU A 108 -6.59 -77.41 -7.04
C GLU A 108 -5.55 -78.49 -6.93
N LYS A 109 -5.91 -79.73 -7.37
CA LYS A 109 -4.98 -80.85 -7.40
C LYS A 109 -3.72 -80.60 -8.24
N LEU A 110 -3.80 -79.82 -9.28
CA LEU A 110 -2.63 -79.50 -10.11
C LEU A 110 -1.76 -78.44 -9.45
N ILE A 111 -2.37 -77.51 -8.69
CA ILE A 111 -1.64 -76.59 -7.87
C ILE A 111 -0.84 -77.29 -6.78
N GLU A 112 -1.48 -78.25 -6.06
CA GLU A 112 -0.80 -79.11 -5.08
C GLU A 112 0.37 -79.84 -5.67
N VAL A 113 0.21 -80.42 -6.88
CA VAL A 113 1.29 -81.13 -7.59
C VAL A 113 2.43 -80.12 -7.95
N ALA A 114 2.13 -78.97 -8.41
CA ALA A 114 3.14 -77.96 -8.73
C ALA A 114 3.95 -77.54 -7.50
N GLU A 115 3.29 -77.36 -6.37
CA GLU A 115 3.93 -77.06 -5.09
C GLU A 115 4.86 -78.19 -4.63
N ILE A 116 4.37 -79.42 -4.70
CA ILE A 116 5.18 -80.58 -4.31
C ILE A 116 6.38 -80.78 -5.24
N MET A 117 6.22 -80.58 -6.53
CA MET A 117 7.29 -80.74 -7.52
C MET A 117 8.25 -79.58 -7.62
N GLY A 118 7.86 -78.37 -7.09
CA GLY A 118 8.63 -77.13 -7.19
C GLY A 118 8.80 -76.61 -8.62
N ILE A 119 7.90 -77.01 -9.53
CA ILE A 119 7.89 -76.62 -10.94
C ILE A 119 6.48 -76.18 -11.37
N PRO A 120 6.34 -75.22 -12.27
CA PRO A 120 5.04 -74.82 -12.80
C PRO A 120 4.40 -75.95 -13.60
N VAL A 121 3.13 -76.24 -13.30
CA VAL A 121 2.33 -77.23 -14.05
C VAL A 121 1.49 -76.47 -15.08
N MET A 122 1.39 -77.06 -16.29
CA MET A 122 0.59 -76.55 -17.38
C MET A 122 -0.82 -77.11 -17.35
N TRP A 123 -1.81 -76.27 -17.56
CA TRP A 123 -3.20 -76.63 -17.69
C TRP A 123 -3.78 -76.03 -18.98
N LYS A 124 -4.58 -76.84 -19.69
CA LYS A 124 -5.32 -76.39 -20.86
C LYS A 124 -6.74 -76.06 -20.43
N LEU A 125 -6.99 -74.74 -20.37
CA LEU A 125 -8.30 -74.21 -20.09
C LEU A 125 -9.17 -74.30 -21.34
N PRO A 126 -10.29 -75.00 -21.31
CA PRO A 126 -11.20 -75.11 -22.46
C PRO A 126 -12.03 -73.79 -22.53
N GLY A 127 -12.38 -73.35 -23.73
CA GLY A 127 -13.28 -72.27 -23.96
C GLY A 127 -14.70 -72.52 -23.47
N SER A 128 -15.40 -71.45 -23.16
CA SER A 128 -16.76 -71.40 -22.64
C SER A 128 -17.58 -70.31 -23.32
N ASP A 129 -18.93 -70.55 -23.37
CA ASP A 129 -19.85 -69.50 -23.80
C ASP A 129 -20.04 -68.39 -22.71
N GLU A 130 -19.63 -68.70 -21.48
CA GLU A 130 -19.69 -67.73 -20.36
C GLU A 130 -18.34 -67.05 -20.21
N PRO A 131 -18.32 -65.75 -20.05
CA PRO A 131 -17.08 -65.02 -19.83
C PRO A 131 -16.45 -65.44 -18.47
N ILE A 132 -15.14 -65.38 -18.42
CA ILE A 132 -14.36 -65.65 -17.22
C ILE A 132 -14.14 -64.23 -16.57
N VAL A 133 -14.57 -64.08 -15.33
CA VAL A 133 -14.38 -62.87 -14.57
C VAL A 133 -13.37 -63.14 -13.46
N LEU A 134 -12.31 -62.31 -13.46
CA LEU A 134 -11.26 -62.31 -12.44
C LEU A 134 -11.19 -60.96 -11.77
N GLU A 135 -10.99 -60.93 -10.47
CA GLU A 135 -10.84 -59.69 -9.71
C GLU A 135 -9.47 -59.63 -9.01
N CYS A 136 -8.80 -58.52 -9.13
CA CYS A 136 -7.51 -58.25 -8.52
C CYS A 136 -7.63 -57.06 -7.58
N PRO A 137 -7.43 -57.19 -6.27
CA PRO A 137 -7.44 -56.09 -5.36
C PRO A 137 -6.22 -55.19 -5.58
N ILE A 138 -6.41 -53.88 -5.45
CA ILE A 138 -5.38 -52.85 -5.51
C ILE A 138 -5.50 -51.97 -4.28
N ASP A 139 -4.43 -51.84 -3.54
CA ASP A 139 -4.34 -50.94 -2.40
C ASP A 139 -3.52 -49.72 -2.81
N LEU A 140 -4.15 -48.55 -2.85
CA LEU A 140 -3.51 -47.28 -3.09
C LEU A 140 -3.21 -46.63 -1.75
N GLY A 141 -1.95 -46.69 -1.34
CA GLY A 141 -1.46 -46.06 -0.12
C GLY A 141 -1.41 -44.54 -0.21
N LEU A 142 -1.54 -43.87 0.94
CA LEU A 142 -1.51 -42.41 1.05
C LEU A 142 -0.18 -41.92 1.64
N GLY A 143 0.97 -42.45 1.19
CA GLY A 143 2.31 -41.91 1.36
C GLY A 143 2.72 -41.43 2.76
N GLY A 144 2.17 -42.09 3.80
CA GLY A 144 2.46 -41.73 5.17
C GLY A 144 1.56 -40.64 5.75
N ILE A 145 0.74 -39.98 4.94
CA ILE A 145 -0.34 -39.11 5.46
C ILE A 145 -1.44 -39.96 6.09
N ASN A 146 -2.17 -39.43 7.05
CA ASN A 146 -3.21 -40.14 7.78
C ASN A 146 -2.71 -41.37 8.59
N THR A 147 -1.39 -41.54 8.73
CA THR A 147 -0.80 -42.61 9.54
C THR A 147 -0.56 -42.16 10.99
N PRO A 148 -0.52 -43.06 11.96
CA PRO A 148 -0.16 -42.70 13.33
C PRO A 148 1.22 -42.05 13.38
N GLY A 149 1.26 -40.80 13.88
CA GLY A 149 2.48 -39.98 13.97
C GLY A 149 2.70 -39.01 12.82
N SER A 150 1.81 -38.98 11.82
CA SER A 150 1.79 -37.89 10.83
C SER A 150 1.46 -36.55 11.51
N SER A 151 2.09 -35.50 11.04
CA SER A 151 1.75 -34.11 11.41
C SER A 151 0.60 -33.56 10.56
N GLU A 152 0.22 -34.24 9.50
CA GLU A 152 -0.78 -33.84 8.53
C GLU A 152 -1.89 -34.90 8.39
N ARG A 153 -3.05 -34.43 7.97
CA ARG A 153 -4.23 -35.26 7.77
C ARG A 153 -5.04 -34.74 6.59
N ILE A 154 -5.41 -35.66 5.68
CA ILE A 154 -6.41 -35.37 4.65
C ILE A 154 -7.73 -36.06 5.05
N ASP A 155 -8.80 -35.26 5.14
CA ASP A 155 -10.15 -35.75 5.43
C ASP A 155 -10.94 -36.06 4.16
N SER A 156 -10.80 -35.19 3.13
CA SER A 156 -11.40 -35.45 1.82
C SER A 156 -10.73 -34.60 0.73
N VAL A 157 -10.89 -35.09 -0.52
CA VAL A 157 -10.40 -34.39 -1.71
C VAL A 157 -11.52 -34.32 -2.74
N ILE A 158 -11.73 -33.16 -3.33
CA ILE A 158 -12.57 -32.98 -4.51
C ILE A 158 -11.63 -32.91 -5.71
N ILE A 159 -11.61 -33.98 -6.48
CA ILE A 159 -10.77 -34.10 -7.67
C ILE A 159 -11.48 -33.43 -8.85
N ALA A 160 -10.83 -32.48 -9.48
CA ALA A 160 -11.23 -31.93 -10.78
C ALA A 160 -10.88 -32.93 -11.87
N ILE A 161 -9.62 -33.33 -11.95
CA ILE A 161 -9.12 -34.36 -12.86
C ILE A 161 -7.86 -35.01 -12.27
N ALA A 162 -7.81 -36.31 -12.26
CA ALA A 162 -6.60 -37.05 -11.93
C ALA A 162 -6.29 -38.04 -13.05
N GLU A 163 -5.09 -38.00 -13.56
CA GLU A 163 -4.58 -38.89 -14.57
C GLU A 163 -3.56 -39.84 -13.97
N PHE A 164 -3.84 -41.12 -14.07
CA PHE A 164 -2.95 -42.17 -13.64
C PHE A 164 -2.49 -42.97 -14.85
N TYR A 165 -1.31 -43.54 -14.78
CA TYR A 165 -0.85 -44.54 -15.73
C TYR A 165 -0.99 -45.91 -15.14
N GLY A 166 -1.89 -46.69 -15.74
CA GLY A 166 -2.00 -48.12 -15.50
C GLY A 166 -1.17 -48.89 -16.53
N ARG A 167 -0.36 -49.86 -16.08
CA ARG A 167 0.36 -50.78 -16.94
C ARG A 167 0.03 -52.20 -16.58
N ILE A 168 -0.52 -52.95 -17.56
CA ILE A 168 -0.84 -54.35 -17.40
C ILE A 168 0.19 -55.18 -18.14
N THR A 169 0.85 -56.10 -17.44
CA THR A 169 1.75 -57.07 -18.06
C THR A 169 1.27 -58.47 -17.76
N ALA A 170 1.45 -59.40 -18.73
CA ALA A 170 1.13 -60.79 -18.56
C ALA A 170 2.43 -61.57 -18.47
N GLU A 171 2.59 -62.35 -17.40
CA GLU A 171 3.78 -63.14 -17.16
C GLU A 171 3.42 -64.64 -17.20
N ASN A 172 4.27 -65.40 -17.88
CA ASN A 172 4.10 -66.89 -18.03
C ASN A 172 2.76 -67.30 -18.63
N LEU A 173 2.09 -66.42 -19.36
CA LEU A 173 0.90 -66.69 -20.12
C LEU A 173 1.31 -66.94 -21.59
N ASP A 174 1.15 -68.13 -22.10
CA ASP A 174 1.20 -68.37 -23.53
C ASP A 174 -0.14 -67.90 -24.12
N MET A 175 -0.14 -66.70 -24.58
CA MET A 175 -1.34 -66.01 -25.02
C MET A 175 -1.95 -66.68 -26.26
N PRO A 176 -3.17 -67.15 -26.10
CA PRO A 176 -4.21 -66.72 -26.97
C PRO A 176 -5.53 -66.38 -26.27
N PHE A 177 -5.52 -65.65 -25.16
CA PHE A 177 -6.66 -64.81 -24.91
C PHE A 177 -6.65 -63.77 -26.00
N ASP A 178 -7.26 -64.02 -27.11
CA ASP A 178 -7.31 -63.10 -28.25
C ASP A 178 -8.00 -61.80 -27.88
N LYS A 179 -8.80 -61.79 -26.80
CA LYS A 179 -9.53 -60.62 -26.30
C LYS A 179 -9.69 -60.64 -24.78
N ILE A 180 -9.14 -59.68 -24.12
CA ILE A 180 -9.70 -59.17 -22.87
C ILE A 180 -10.88 -58.29 -23.29
N GLU A 181 -12.12 -58.71 -23.04
CA GLU A 181 -13.30 -57.96 -23.45
C GLU A 181 -13.41 -56.64 -22.74
N SER A 182 -13.06 -56.61 -21.46
CA SER A 182 -12.98 -55.37 -20.68
C SER A 182 -12.06 -55.52 -19.46
N VAL A 183 -11.38 -54.47 -19.15
CA VAL A 183 -10.75 -54.24 -17.84
C VAL A 183 -11.50 -53.09 -17.19
N GLU A 184 -12.06 -53.33 -16.03
CA GLU A 184 -12.83 -52.34 -15.29
C GLU A 184 -12.11 -52.03 -13.97
N LEU A 185 -11.80 -50.79 -13.71
CA LEU A 185 -11.32 -50.34 -12.42
C LEU A 185 -12.52 -50.02 -11.53
N ILE A 186 -12.72 -50.83 -10.51
CA ILE A 186 -13.75 -50.64 -9.49
C ILE A 186 -13.14 -49.77 -8.41
N LEU A 187 -13.68 -48.57 -8.26
CA LEU A 187 -13.21 -47.59 -7.27
C LEU A 187 -13.62 -47.99 -5.85
N ASP A 188 -12.81 -47.61 -4.87
CA ASP A 188 -13.21 -47.70 -3.46
C ASP A 188 -14.58 -46.99 -3.25
N PRO A 189 -15.50 -47.54 -2.45
CA PRO A 189 -16.79 -46.91 -2.15
C PRO A 189 -16.71 -45.48 -1.58
N ARG A 190 -15.51 -45.07 -1.06
CA ARG A 190 -15.21 -43.74 -0.61
C ARG A 190 -14.94 -42.76 -1.76
N MET A 191 -14.65 -43.30 -2.94
CA MET A 191 -14.46 -42.51 -4.17
C MET A 191 -15.80 -42.31 -4.87
N LYS A 192 -16.48 -41.24 -4.54
CA LYS A 192 -17.83 -40.91 -5.05
C LYS A 192 -17.70 -40.22 -6.41
N ARG A 193 -17.82 -40.98 -7.50
CA ARG A 193 -17.78 -40.50 -8.87
C ARG A 193 -19.13 -40.68 -9.57
N PRO A 194 -19.63 -39.70 -10.33
CA PRO A 194 -20.76 -39.93 -11.23
C PRO A 194 -20.40 -40.99 -12.27
N GLY A 195 -21.17 -42.09 -12.31
CA GLY A 195 -20.93 -43.20 -13.25
C GLY A 195 -20.20 -44.40 -12.66
N GLY A 196 -19.69 -44.31 -11.43
CA GLY A 196 -19.12 -45.46 -10.71
C GLY A 196 -17.77 -45.92 -11.25
N SER A 197 -17.63 -47.21 -11.54
CA SER A 197 -16.40 -47.83 -12.07
C SER A 197 -15.93 -47.22 -13.40
N ILE A 198 -14.63 -47.34 -13.67
CA ILE A 198 -14.00 -46.85 -14.90
C ILE A 198 -13.66 -48.04 -15.78
N VAL A 199 -14.21 -48.09 -16.99
CA VAL A 199 -13.84 -49.07 -17.98
C VAL A 199 -12.54 -48.67 -18.65
N LEU A 200 -11.46 -49.33 -18.30
CA LEU A 200 -10.21 -49.26 -19.02
C LEU A 200 -10.39 -50.02 -20.33
N ALA A 201 -10.01 -49.50 -21.44
CA ALA A 201 -10.21 -49.96 -22.81
C ALA A 201 -10.20 -51.51 -23.01
N GLN A 202 -10.75 -51.99 -24.14
CA GLN A 202 -10.51 -53.35 -24.62
C GLN A 202 -9.02 -53.48 -24.94
N LEU A 203 -8.35 -54.40 -24.25
CA LEU A 203 -6.93 -54.66 -24.48
C LEU A 203 -6.82 -55.81 -25.49
N ASP A 204 -6.43 -55.50 -26.71
CA ASP A 204 -5.94 -56.49 -27.64
C ASP A 204 -4.56 -57.01 -27.18
N GLY A 205 -4.20 -58.25 -27.48
CA GLY A 205 -2.91 -58.82 -27.06
C GLY A 205 -1.64 -58.06 -27.47
N LYS A 206 -1.79 -56.94 -28.17
CA LYS A 206 -0.72 -56.02 -28.55
C LYS A 206 -0.51 -54.88 -27.54
N ASP A 207 -1.45 -54.65 -26.64
CA ASP A 207 -1.47 -53.52 -25.72
C ASP A 207 -0.87 -53.83 -24.35
N TYR A 208 -0.49 -55.12 -24.12
CA TYR A 208 0.20 -55.52 -22.90
C TYR A 208 1.57 -54.84 -22.78
N GLY A 209 1.84 -54.30 -21.61
CA GLY A 209 3.09 -53.61 -21.30
C GLY A 209 3.15 -52.16 -21.75
N GLN A 210 2.08 -51.61 -22.34
CA GLN A 210 1.94 -50.20 -22.61
C GLN A 210 1.28 -49.49 -21.43
N ASN A 211 1.59 -48.20 -21.26
CA ASN A 211 0.91 -47.36 -20.28
C ASN A 211 -0.48 -46.99 -20.83
N VAL A 212 -1.51 -47.30 -20.07
CA VAL A 212 -2.89 -46.97 -20.36
C VAL A 212 -3.30 -45.81 -19.44
N PRO A 213 -3.67 -44.65 -19.97
CA PRO A 213 -4.13 -43.54 -19.14
C PRO A 213 -5.47 -43.88 -18.49
N VAL A 214 -5.56 -43.69 -17.19
CA VAL A 214 -6.78 -43.83 -16.39
C VAL A 214 -7.16 -42.47 -15.87
N VAL A 215 -8.25 -41.93 -16.36
CA VAL A 215 -8.72 -40.61 -15.97
C VAL A 215 -9.85 -40.73 -14.96
N ILE A 216 -9.66 -40.11 -13.81
CA ILE A 216 -10.66 -39.99 -12.76
C ILE A 216 -11.05 -38.49 -12.72
N ASP A 217 -12.27 -38.18 -13.10
CA ASP A 217 -12.82 -36.83 -13.14
C ASP A 217 -14.01 -36.68 -12.20
N ASN A 218 -14.22 -35.47 -11.70
CA ASN A 218 -15.38 -35.12 -10.86
C ASN A 218 -15.59 -36.13 -9.71
N CYS A 219 -14.53 -36.47 -9.01
CA CYS A 219 -14.55 -37.48 -7.96
C CYS A 219 -14.36 -36.82 -6.58
N ILE A 220 -15.17 -37.21 -5.63
CA ILE A 220 -14.97 -36.84 -4.22
C ILE A 220 -14.40 -38.09 -3.51
N ILE A 221 -13.21 -37.94 -2.95
CA ILE A 221 -12.59 -38.94 -2.09
C ILE A 221 -12.89 -38.57 -0.63
N ASP A 222 -13.50 -39.47 0.12
CA ASP A 222 -13.84 -39.31 1.53
C ASP A 222 -12.94 -40.23 2.37
N LEU A 223 -12.01 -39.62 3.10
CA LEU A 223 -10.99 -40.32 3.88
C LEU A 223 -11.31 -40.38 5.37
N VAL A 224 -12.54 -40.10 5.77
CA VAL A 224 -13.02 -40.24 7.16
C VAL A 224 -13.65 -41.59 7.36
N LYS A 225 -13.17 -42.36 8.37
CA LYS A 225 -13.70 -43.71 8.68
C LYS A 225 -15.12 -43.65 9.21
N ASP A 226 -15.40 -42.73 10.13
CA ASP A 226 -16.69 -42.59 10.78
C ASP A 226 -17.00 -41.10 11.04
N HIS A 227 -17.94 -40.53 10.31
CA HIS A 227 -18.39 -39.14 10.43
C HIS A 227 -19.12 -38.85 11.75
N SER A 228 -19.44 -39.87 12.55
CA SER A 228 -20.00 -39.65 13.89
C SER A 228 -18.94 -39.42 14.96
N GLN A 229 -17.67 -39.62 14.65
CA GLN A 229 -16.52 -39.42 15.52
C GLN A 229 -15.82 -38.09 15.21
N PRO A 230 -15.10 -37.53 16.17
CA PRO A 230 -14.24 -36.37 15.92
C PRO A 230 -13.21 -36.65 14.82
N LEU A 231 -12.89 -35.63 14.04
CA LEU A 231 -11.80 -35.70 13.07
C LEU A 231 -10.46 -35.84 13.79
N GLY A 232 -9.63 -36.76 13.29
CA GLY A 232 -8.33 -37.07 13.87
C GLY A 232 -7.67 -38.23 13.14
N LEU A 233 -6.36 -38.41 13.34
CA LEU A 233 -5.60 -39.49 12.68
C LEU A 233 -6.18 -40.89 12.93
N ASP A 234 -6.72 -41.15 14.09
CA ASP A 234 -7.33 -42.47 14.41
C ASP A 234 -8.60 -42.72 13.57
N ASN A 235 -9.26 -41.66 13.14
CA ASN A 235 -10.47 -41.66 12.32
C ASN A 235 -10.20 -41.44 10.85
N ALA A 236 -8.93 -41.29 10.44
CA ALA A 236 -8.54 -41.07 9.05
C ALA A 236 -8.24 -42.41 8.35
N VAL A 237 -8.51 -42.47 7.04
CA VAL A 237 -8.19 -43.59 6.15
C VAL A 237 -6.79 -43.36 5.58
N ASP A 238 -5.95 -44.38 5.61
CA ASP A 238 -4.56 -44.36 5.16
C ASP A 238 -4.33 -45.06 3.81
N SER A 239 -5.35 -45.72 3.28
CA SER A 239 -5.31 -46.40 1.99
C SER A 239 -6.70 -46.52 1.36
N LEU A 240 -6.75 -46.55 0.03
CA LEU A 240 -7.96 -46.79 -0.75
C LEU A 240 -7.92 -48.19 -1.34
N HIS A 241 -9.00 -48.92 -1.15
CA HIS A 241 -9.13 -50.30 -1.63
C HIS A 241 -9.92 -50.30 -2.94
N MET A 242 -9.23 -50.49 -4.05
CA MET A 242 -9.81 -50.63 -5.38
C MET A 242 -9.72 -52.04 -5.85
N SER A 243 -10.37 -52.40 -6.94
CA SER A 243 -10.14 -53.67 -7.62
C SER A 243 -10.19 -53.51 -9.14
N LEU A 244 -9.40 -54.37 -9.82
CA LEU A 244 -9.48 -54.54 -11.25
C LEU A 244 -10.31 -55.79 -11.56
N ARG A 245 -11.34 -55.62 -12.37
CA ARG A 245 -12.14 -56.71 -12.89
C ARG A 245 -11.80 -56.93 -14.34
N PHE A 246 -11.28 -58.12 -14.63
CA PHE A 246 -10.97 -58.60 -15.96
C PHE A 246 -12.11 -59.48 -16.47
N THR A 247 -12.68 -59.17 -17.63
CA THR A 247 -13.65 -60.04 -18.31
C THR A 247 -12.95 -60.60 -19.52
N LEU A 248 -12.70 -61.87 -19.44
CA LEU A 248 -11.99 -62.65 -20.47
C LEU A 248 -12.99 -63.51 -21.22
N SER A 249 -12.92 -63.51 -22.55
CA SER A 249 -13.69 -64.49 -23.37
C SER A 249 -12.75 -65.45 -24.07
N LEU A 250 -13.18 -66.68 -24.13
CA LEU A 250 -12.50 -67.76 -24.83
C LEU A 250 -13.54 -68.54 -25.59
N GLU A 251 -13.44 -68.55 -26.92
CA GLU A 251 -14.39 -69.27 -27.75
C GLU A 251 -14.38 -70.77 -27.41
N LYS A 252 -15.54 -71.40 -27.45
CA LYS A 252 -15.75 -72.84 -27.06
C LYS A 252 -14.88 -73.85 -27.83
N THR A 253 -14.41 -73.46 -29.00
CA THR A 253 -13.53 -74.27 -29.82
C THR A 253 -12.05 -74.13 -29.48
N ASP A 254 -11.71 -73.13 -28.66
CA ASP A 254 -10.34 -72.74 -28.35
C ASP A 254 -9.91 -73.27 -26.98
N THR A 255 -8.62 -73.36 -26.80
CA THR A 255 -8.01 -73.70 -25.51
C THR A 255 -6.83 -72.79 -25.24
N VAL A 256 -6.75 -72.33 -24.01
CA VAL A 256 -5.61 -71.51 -23.53
C VAL A 256 -4.75 -72.43 -22.65
N THR A 257 -3.44 -72.35 -22.82
CA THR A 257 -2.50 -72.97 -21.91
C THR A 257 -2.09 -72.00 -20.84
N ILE A 258 -2.49 -72.23 -19.60
CA ILE A 258 -2.08 -71.46 -18.42
C ILE A 258 -1.13 -72.32 -17.56
N ARG A 259 -0.29 -71.66 -16.76
CA ARG A 259 0.64 -72.34 -15.83
C ARG A 259 0.29 -71.90 -14.40
N THR A 260 0.65 -72.68 -13.42
CA THR A 260 0.43 -72.37 -11.99
C THR A 260 1.17 -71.15 -11.51
N ASN A 261 2.05 -70.57 -12.32
CA ASN A 261 2.72 -69.25 -12.07
C ASN A 261 2.36 -68.20 -13.12
N SER A 262 1.28 -68.42 -13.86
CA SER A 262 0.76 -67.38 -14.77
C SER A 262 0.08 -66.31 -14.00
N LYS A 263 0.42 -65.09 -14.30
CA LYS A 263 -0.17 -63.90 -13.62
C LYS A 263 -0.30 -62.68 -14.54
N PHE A 264 -1.26 -61.86 -14.20
CA PHE A 264 -1.31 -60.50 -14.67
C PHE A 264 -0.67 -59.61 -13.59
N VAL A 265 0.17 -58.67 -14.00
CA VAL A 265 0.78 -57.69 -13.13
C VAL A 265 0.25 -56.35 -13.54
N PHE A 266 -0.21 -55.57 -12.58
CA PHE A 266 -0.72 -54.25 -12.76
C PHE A 266 0.09 -53.25 -11.93
N ASP A 267 0.72 -52.29 -12.60
CA ASP A 267 1.40 -51.15 -12.00
C ASP A 267 0.56 -49.90 -12.22
N PHE A 268 0.36 -49.13 -11.17
CA PHE A 268 -0.48 -47.95 -11.19
C PHE A 268 0.29 -46.78 -10.56
N SER A 269 0.42 -45.67 -11.28
CA SER A 269 1.14 -44.48 -10.80
C SER A 269 0.40 -43.19 -11.18
N VAL A 270 0.52 -42.18 -10.33
CA VAL A 270 -0.03 -40.85 -10.58
C VAL A 270 0.81 -40.15 -11.64
N ASN A 271 0.17 -39.53 -12.63
CA ASN A 271 0.80 -38.69 -13.65
C ASN A 271 0.45 -37.21 -13.45
N GLN A 272 -0.82 -36.93 -13.20
CA GLN A 272 -1.34 -35.59 -12.97
C GLN A 272 -2.45 -35.68 -11.92
N PHE A 273 -2.53 -34.69 -11.05
CA PHE A 273 -3.56 -34.63 -10.03
C PHE A 273 -3.98 -33.19 -9.80
N ASP A 274 -5.10 -32.79 -10.39
CA ASP A 274 -5.70 -31.49 -10.23
C ASP A 274 -6.93 -31.62 -9.32
N TYR A 275 -7.02 -30.78 -8.33
CA TYR A 275 -8.12 -30.80 -7.39
C TYR A 275 -8.83 -29.41 -7.32
N ASP A 276 -10.13 -29.42 -7.04
CA ASP A 276 -10.89 -28.20 -6.74
C ASP A 276 -10.73 -27.80 -5.27
N ALA A 277 -10.65 -28.80 -4.37
CA ALA A 277 -10.44 -28.54 -2.95
C ALA A 277 -9.89 -29.77 -2.22
N VAL A 278 -9.06 -29.52 -1.21
CA VAL A 278 -8.60 -30.50 -0.22
C VAL A 278 -9.05 -30.05 1.16
N PHE A 279 -9.57 -30.98 1.93
CA PHE A 279 -10.00 -30.77 3.30
C PHE A 279 -9.14 -31.61 4.23
N GLY A 280 -8.60 -31.01 5.27
CA GLY A 280 -7.72 -31.73 6.17
C GLY A 280 -7.06 -30.81 7.18
N TYR A 281 -5.93 -31.25 7.71
CA TYR A 281 -5.05 -30.44 8.54
C TYR A 281 -3.64 -30.51 7.94
N PHE A 282 -3.12 -29.37 7.52
CA PHE A 282 -1.85 -29.23 6.82
C PHE A 282 -0.91 -28.35 7.62
N GLN A 283 0.35 -28.78 7.72
CA GLN A 283 1.43 -27.90 8.15
C GLN A 283 2.00 -27.23 6.90
N THR A 284 1.68 -25.96 6.70
CA THR A 284 2.30 -25.20 5.64
C THR A 284 3.42 -24.34 6.21
N GLU A 285 4.54 -24.30 5.54
CA GLU A 285 5.51 -23.24 5.76
C GLU A 285 4.83 -21.94 5.37
N GLY A 286 4.91 -20.91 6.24
CA GLY A 286 4.33 -19.60 5.95
C GLY A 286 5.04 -18.96 4.75
N LEU A 287 4.45 -17.90 4.22
CA LEU A 287 5.13 -17.09 3.21
C LEU A 287 6.42 -16.53 3.79
N ASP A 288 7.44 -16.46 2.96
CA ASP A 288 8.67 -15.76 3.27
C ASP A 288 8.41 -14.31 3.71
N ASP A 289 9.39 -13.74 4.38
CA ASP A 289 9.32 -12.35 4.81
C ASP A 289 9.03 -11.42 3.63
N GLN A 290 7.97 -10.66 3.76
CA GLN A 290 7.53 -9.68 2.77
C GLN A 290 7.95 -8.29 3.20
N HIS A 291 8.36 -7.47 2.23
CA HIS A 291 8.70 -6.08 2.41
C HIS A 291 7.87 -5.21 1.48
N MET A 292 7.26 -4.19 2.03
CA MET A 292 6.45 -3.22 1.31
C MET A 292 6.95 -1.81 1.60
N GLU A 293 7.02 -0.97 0.58
CA GLU A 293 7.48 0.41 0.70
C GLU A 293 6.49 1.37 0.04
N ILE A 294 6.13 2.45 0.75
CA ILE A 294 5.37 3.58 0.22
C ILE A 294 6.29 4.80 0.23
N SER A 295 6.55 5.38 -0.92
CA SER A 295 7.37 6.58 -1.05
C SER A 295 6.53 7.83 -0.80
N PHE A 296 6.89 8.62 0.22
CA PHE A 296 6.27 9.93 0.44
C PHE A 296 6.68 10.95 -0.63
N GLU A 297 7.85 10.81 -1.24
CA GLU A 297 8.30 11.70 -2.31
C GLU A 297 7.43 11.53 -3.56
N GLU A 298 7.03 10.30 -3.88
CA GLU A 298 6.11 10.03 -4.99
C GLU A 298 4.68 10.47 -4.68
N MET A 299 4.25 10.31 -3.43
CA MET A 299 2.94 10.71 -2.96
C MET A 299 2.83 12.25 -2.85
N LEU A 300 3.89 12.91 -2.43
CA LEU A 300 3.96 14.33 -2.18
C LEU A 300 5.15 14.99 -2.91
N PRO A 301 5.09 15.15 -4.24
CA PRO A 301 6.19 15.73 -5.03
C PRO A 301 6.64 17.12 -4.55
N MET A 302 5.76 17.82 -3.82
CA MET A 302 6.08 19.11 -3.20
C MET A 302 7.12 19.02 -2.07
N LEU A 303 7.35 17.83 -1.51
CA LEU A 303 8.30 17.68 -0.39
C LEU A 303 9.71 18.13 -0.75
N ASP A 304 10.10 18.01 -2.02
CA ASP A 304 11.39 18.50 -2.50
C ASP A 304 11.54 20.02 -2.43
N GLN A 305 10.42 20.74 -2.45
CA GLN A 305 10.39 22.21 -2.35
C GLN A 305 10.32 22.69 -0.90
N LEU A 306 10.07 21.76 0.05
CA LEU A 306 9.97 22.10 1.47
C LEU A 306 11.35 22.05 2.13
N GLY A 307 11.70 23.12 2.83
CA GLY A 307 12.93 23.22 3.61
C GLY A 307 12.91 22.37 4.88
N SER A 308 11.82 22.40 5.63
CA SER A 308 11.53 21.53 6.76
C SER A 308 10.10 21.02 6.68
N PHE A 309 9.88 19.81 7.18
CA PHE A 309 8.63 19.08 7.05
C PHE A 309 8.41 18.24 8.30
N LYS A 310 7.81 18.85 9.30
CA LYS A 310 7.41 18.14 10.52
C LYS A 310 5.90 18.29 10.68
N MET A 311 5.19 17.20 10.52
CA MET A 311 3.73 17.16 10.53
C MET A 311 3.22 16.16 11.59
N PRO A 312 2.95 16.60 12.80
CA PRO A 312 2.36 15.77 13.85
C PRO A 312 0.87 15.55 13.58
N PHE A 313 0.55 14.67 12.66
CA PHE A 313 -0.84 14.34 12.33
C PHE A 313 -1.64 13.97 13.58
N SER A 314 -2.87 14.44 13.65
CA SER A 314 -3.74 14.20 14.80
C SER A 314 -4.38 12.82 14.78
N ASP A 315 -4.67 12.33 13.58
CA ASP A 315 -5.38 11.07 13.38
C ASP A 315 -4.94 10.35 12.09
N PRO A 316 -3.65 9.99 11.97
CA PRO A 316 -3.20 9.17 10.84
C PRO A 316 -3.84 7.80 10.94
N ARG A 317 -4.27 7.24 9.80
CA ARG A 317 -4.94 5.96 9.74
C ARG A 317 -4.50 5.16 8.53
N ILE A 318 -4.36 3.85 8.72
CA ILE A 318 -4.18 2.89 7.64
C ILE A 318 -5.20 1.79 7.88
N ASP A 319 -6.20 1.73 7.02
CA ASP A 319 -7.21 0.68 7.06
C ASP A 319 -6.78 -0.43 6.10
N MET A 320 -6.79 -1.66 6.59
CA MET A 320 -6.36 -2.83 5.83
C MET A 320 -7.49 -3.83 5.74
N ALA A 321 -7.70 -4.36 4.55
CA ALA A 321 -8.63 -5.44 4.27
C ALA A 321 -7.87 -6.64 3.72
N VAL A 322 -8.09 -7.81 4.30
CA VAL A 322 -7.48 -9.06 3.88
C VAL A 322 -8.57 -9.99 3.38
N THR A 323 -8.58 -10.23 2.08
CA THR A 323 -9.55 -11.11 1.42
C THR A 323 -8.88 -12.41 1.03
N THR A 324 -9.49 -13.53 1.40
CA THR A 324 -8.95 -14.85 1.12
C THR A 324 -10.05 -15.90 0.94
N GLY A 325 -9.80 -16.86 0.05
CA GLY A 325 -10.57 -18.11 -0.10
C GLY A 325 -10.08 -19.23 0.80
N ILE A 326 -9.02 -19.02 1.58
CA ILE A 326 -8.42 -20.04 2.43
C ILE A 326 -9.35 -20.36 3.61
N GLY A 327 -9.59 -21.64 3.84
CA GLY A 327 -10.34 -22.14 5.00
C GLY A 327 -9.44 -22.60 6.14
N ALA A 328 -8.33 -21.93 6.39
CA ALA A 328 -7.37 -22.27 7.43
C ALA A 328 -7.08 -21.06 8.33
N PRO A 329 -6.95 -21.23 9.67
CA PRO A 329 -6.57 -20.13 10.53
C PRO A 329 -5.19 -19.62 10.14
N PHE A 330 -5.07 -18.31 9.88
CA PHE A 330 -3.79 -17.71 9.54
C PHE A 330 -3.52 -16.44 10.35
N ALA A 331 -2.27 -16.02 10.35
CA ALA A 331 -1.86 -14.79 10.99
C ALA A 331 -0.99 -13.96 10.05
N ILE A 332 -1.16 -12.65 10.13
CA ILE A 332 -0.21 -11.67 9.60
C ILE A 332 0.67 -11.22 10.76
N ASN A 333 1.94 -11.59 10.70
CA ASN A 333 2.93 -11.18 11.68
C ASN A 333 3.64 -9.93 11.18
N ILE A 334 3.26 -8.77 11.69
CA ILE A 334 3.99 -7.53 11.45
C ILE A 334 5.27 -7.58 12.30
N LYS A 335 6.42 -7.52 11.64
CA LYS A 335 7.74 -7.50 12.28
C LYS A 335 8.15 -6.09 12.63
N GLU A 336 7.93 -5.16 11.70
CA GLU A 336 8.27 -3.75 11.85
C GLU A 336 7.44 -2.90 10.89
N ILE A 337 6.97 -1.76 11.37
CA ILE A 337 6.52 -0.65 10.52
C ILE A 337 7.40 0.53 10.88
N SER A 338 8.08 1.09 9.89
CA SER A 338 9.02 2.17 10.12
C SER A 338 8.96 3.23 9.03
N THR A 339 9.40 4.42 9.38
CA THR A 339 9.68 5.49 8.42
C THR A 339 11.11 5.97 8.60
N THR A 340 11.72 6.40 7.50
CA THR A 340 13.09 6.92 7.50
C THR A 340 13.06 8.43 7.36
N ASP A 341 13.75 9.13 8.26
CA ASP A 341 13.91 10.58 8.19
C ASP A 341 14.75 10.98 6.98
N ARG A 342 14.20 11.85 6.16
CA ARG A 342 14.77 12.30 4.88
C ARG A 342 16.17 12.95 5.04
N LYS A 343 16.40 13.66 6.13
CA LYS A 343 17.63 14.44 6.35
C LYS A 343 18.67 13.68 7.14
N SER A 344 18.26 13.01 8.21
CA SER A 344 19.18 12.34 9.13
C SER A 344 19.37 10.85 8.84
N GLY A 345 18.46 10.23 8.11
CA GLY A 345 18.41 8.78 7.92
C GLY A 345 18.00 8.01 9.18
N GLN A 346 17.56 8.68 10.22
CA GLN A 346 17.04 8.02 11.43
C GLN A 346 15.68 7.38 11.16
N LYS A 347 15.42 6.24 11.79
CA LYS A 347 14.12 5.57 11.69
C LYS A 347 13.23 5.91 12.88
N ALA A 348 11.96 6.17 12.60
CA ALA A 348 10.87 6.17 13.57
C ALA A 348 10.01 4.92 13.35
N TYR A 349 9.37 4.42 14.41
CA TYR A 349 8.71 3.12 14.41
C TYR A 349 7.29 3.22 14.94
N ALA A 350 6.38 2.47 14.33
CA ALA A 350 5.12 2.13 14.96
C ALA A 350 5.36 1.22 16.17
N THR A 351 4.49 1.29 17.16
CA THR A 351 4.62 0.47 18.38
C THR A 351 3.27 -0.04 18.85
N PHE A 352 3.15 -1.34 18.96
CA PHE A 352 1.97 -2.06 19.43
C PHE A 352 2.11 -2.36 20.92
N ASN A 353 1.44 -1.59 21.77
CA ASN A 353 1.61 -1.67 23.23
C ASN A 353 3.08 -1.65 23.69
N GLY A 354 3.92 -0.88 22.99
CA GLY A 354 5.35 -0.76 23.27
C GLY A 354 6.26 -1.78 22.59
N SER A 355 5.73 -2.74 21.83
CA SER A 355 6.48 -3.64 20.95
C SER A 355 6.50 -3.08 19.52
N ARG A 356 7.56 -3.33 18.73
CA ARG A 356 7.60 -3.02 17.29
C ARG A 356 6.90 -4.05 16.43
N SER A 357 6.65 -5.22 16.97
CA SER A 357 5.99 -6.32 16.29
C SER A 357 4.63 -6.63 16.89
N THR A 358 3.73 -7.12 16.07
CA THR A 358 2.41 -7.62 16.46
C THR A 358 1.96 -8.75 15.55
N GLU A 359 0.95 -9.48 15.99
CA GLU A 359 0.30 -10.53 15.23
C GLU A 359 -1.19 -10.21 15.10
N PHE A 360 -1.68 -10.19 13.87
CA PHE A 360 -3.11 -10.17 13.58
C PHE A 360 -3.55 -11.58 13.22
N PHE A 361 -4.36 -12.18 14.10
CA PHE A 361 -4.85 -13.53 13.93
C PHE A 361 -6.27 -13.53 13.35
N PHE A 362 -6.48 -14.32 12.30
CA PHE A 362 -7.74 -14.45 11.60
C PHE A 362 -8.29 -15.88 11.78
N SER A 363 -9.42 -15.97 12.49
CA SER A 363 -10.13 -17.24 12.73
C SER A 363 -11.43 -17.37 11.93
N ASN A 364 -11.97 -16.24 11.43
CA ASN A 364 -13.22 -16.21 10.68
C ASN A 364 -12.94 -16.40 9.19
N LEU A 365 -12.60 -17.63 8.83
CA LEU A 365 -12.23 -17.98 7.47
C LEU A 365 -13.34 -18.76 6.78
N VAL A 366 -13.14 -19.01 5.49
CA VAL A 366 -14.07 -19.77 4.67
C VAL A 366 -14.31 -21.14 5.30
N GLN A 367 -15.55 -21.41 5.65
CA GLN A 367 -15.91 -22.70 6.27
C GLN A 367 -15.91 -23.81 5.20
N PRO A 368 -15.61 -25.06 5.59
CA PRO A 368 -15.57 -26.19 4.65
C PRO A 368 -16.82 -26.36 3.77
N TRP A 369 -17.99 -25.98 4.29
CA TRP A 369 -19.27 -26.10 3.58
C TRP A 369 -19.64 -24.90 2.69
N TYR A 370 -18.79 -23.86 2.65
CA TYR A 370 -19.04 -22.72 1.76
C TYR A 370 -18.77 -23.14 0.30
N PRO A 371 -19.36 -22.42 -0.70
CA PRO A 371 -19.02 -22.63 -2.11
C PRO A 371 -17.51 -22.56 -2.36
N LEU A 372 -17.02 -23.26 -3.37
CA LEU A 372 -15.57 -23.35 -3.65
C LEU A 372 -14.96 -21.99 -4.00
N ASP A 373 -15.75 -21.10 -4.58
CA ASP A 373 -15.39 -19.72 -4.94
C ASP A 373 -15.66 -18.70 -3.83
N ALA A 374 -16.04 -19.15 -2.63
CA ALA A 374 -16.31 -18.23 -1.52
C ALA A 374 -15.03 -17.62 -0.98
N GLU A 375 -15.07 -16.32 -0.74
CA GLU A 375 -14.02 -15.53 -0.10
C GLU A 375 -14.54 -14.85 1.15
N VAL A 376 -13.65 -14.57 2.09
CA VAL A 376 -13.96 -13.84 3.33
C VAL A 376 -12.97 -12.68 3.45
N THR A 377 -13.51 -11.50 3.71
CA THR A 377 -12.72 -10.29 3.99
C THR A 377 -12.66 -10.03 5.49
N ASN A 378 -11.47 -9.80 6.00
CA ASN A 378 -11.22 -9.39 7.38
C ASN A 378 -10.58 -8.01 7.35
N GLU A 379 -11.11 -7.09 8.16
CA GLU A 379 -10.65 -5.71 8.23
C GLU A 379 -9.94 -5.45 9.56
N PHE A 380 -8.89 -4.67 9.54
CA PHE A 380 -8.23 -4.12 10.71
C PHE A 380 -7.62 -2.76 10.39
N SER A 381 -7.44 -1.93 11.41
CA SER A 381 -6.92 -0.59 11.25
C SER A 381 -5.64 -0.40 12.07
N LEU A 382 -4.72 0.38 11.51
CA LEU A 382 -3.59 0.94 12.23
C LEU A 382 -3.89 2.41 12.50
N SER A 383 -3.74 2.83 13.75
CA SER A 383 -4.07 4.19 14.17
C SER A 383 -3.11 4.70 15.25
N LYS A 384 -3.41 5.86 15.82
CA LYS A 384 -2.70 6.40 16.98
C LYS A 384 -2.94 5.62 18.28
N ASP A 385 -3.90 4.69 18.32
CA ASP A 385 -4.11 3.84 19.48
C ASP A 385 -2.90 2.93 19.70
N PRO A 386 -2.34 2.85 20.92
CA PRO A 386 -1.22 1.95 21.21
C PRO A 386 -1.50 0.47 20.89
N ALA A 387 -2.73 0.04 20.90
CA ALA A 387 -3.11 -1.32 20.52
C ALA A 387 -3.13 -1.51 18.99
N GLU A 388 -3.36 -0.45 18.24
CA GLU A 388 -3.48 -0.40 16.78
C GLU A 388 -2.21 0.18 16.10
N GLY A 389 -1.07 0.16 16.77
CA GLY A 389 0.23 0.48 16.17
C GLY A 389 0.83 1.82 16.55
N HIS A 390 0.10 2.73 17.23
CA HIS A 390 0.60 4.06 17.62
C HIS A 390 1.36 4.72 16.45
N ILE A 391 0.73 4.72 15.25
CA ILE A 391 1.39 5.08 13.99
C ILE A 391 1.69 6.58 13.86
N ASP A 392 1.13 7.44 14.69
CA ASP A 392 1.52 8.86 14.79
C ASP A 392 3.01 9.03 15.14
N ASN A 393 3.64 8.05 15.79
CA ASN A 393 5.08 8.04 16.02
C ASN A 393 5.90 8.08 14.70
N LEU A 394 5.38 7.52 13.63
CA LEU A 394 6.04 7.49 12.31
C LEU A 394 6.27 8.90 11.76
N PHE A 395 5.42 9.84 12.14
CA PHE A 395 5.45 11.23 11.66
C PHE A 395 6.16 12.19 12.62
N THR A 396 6.86 11.67 13.61
CA THR A 396 7.73 12.47 14.49
C THR A 396 9.02 12.92 13.82
N VAL A 397 9.35 12.34 12.68
CA VAL A 397 10.48 12.65 11.80
C VAL A 397 9.97 13.22 10.47
N GLU A 398 10.87 13.68 9.60
CA GLU A 398 10.51 14.08 8.22
C GLU A 398 10.48 12.81 7.33
N PRO A 399 9.31 12.21 7.05
CA PRO A 399 9.26 10.91 6.39
C PRO A 399 9.68 10.99 4.92
N SER A 400 10.58 10.11 4.48
CA SER A 400 10.87 9.88 3.07
C SER A 400 10.08 8.70 2.51
N LYS A 401 9.96 7.64 3.31
CA LYS A 401 9.25 6.42 2.96
C LYS A 401 8.66 5.74 4.19
N LEU A 402 7.60 5.02 3.98
CA LEU A 402 6.98 4.13 4.95
C LEU A 402 7.29 2.69 4.53
N GLU A 403 7.86 1.92 5.44
CA GLU A 403 8.30 0.54 5.23
C GLU A 403 7.49 -0.40 6.12
N PHE A 404 7.00 -1.51 5.55
CA PHE A 404 6.30 -2.58 6.26
C PHE A 404 7.06 -3.88 6.05
N ASP A 405 7.48 -4.50 7.14
CA ASP A 405 8.07 -5.83 7.14
C ASP A 405 7.10 -6.79 7.84
N PHE A 406 6.62 -7.79 7.13
CA PHE A 406 5.66 -8.76 7.65
C PHE A 406 5.81 -10.14 7.00
N ASN A 407 5.17 -11.13 7.58
CA ASN A 407 4.92 -12.41 6.92
C ASN A 407 3.50 -12.91 7.19
N VAL A 408 3.05 -13.82 6.36
CA VAL A 408 1.77 -14.51 6.52
C VAL A 408 2.06 -15.98 6.77
N CYS A 409 1.46 -16.57 7.79
CA CYS A 409 1.61 -18.00 8.08
C CYS A 409 0.27 -18.61 8.46
N ILE A 410 0.08 -19.87 8.10
CA ILE A 410 -1.01 -20.68 8.65
C ILE A 410 -0.66 -20.93 10.13
N LYS A 411 -1.63 -20.68 10.99
CA LYS A 411 -1.43 -20.75 12.44
C LYS A 411 -1.71 -22.17 12.91
N ASP A 412 -0.72 -22.76 13.56
CA ASP A 412 -0.94 -23.99 14.30
C ASP A 412 -1.87 -23.72 15.49
N THR A 413 -2.91 -24.52 15.61
CA THR A 413 -3.88 -24.41 16.70
C THR A 413 -3.90 -25.72 17.46
N ASP A 414 -4.05 -25.67 18.79
CA ASP A 414 -4.18 -26.86 19.65
C ASP A 414 -5.38 -27.76 19.29
N ILE A 415 -6.29 -27.24 18.49
CA ILE A 415 -7.45 -27.95 17.96
C ILE A 415 -7.21 -28.11 16.46
N TYR A 416 -6.79 -29.29 16.02
CA TYR A 416 -6.59 -29.64 14.59
C TYR A 416 -7.88 -29.39 13.77
N PRO A 417 -8.18 -28.16 13.33
CA PRO A 417 -9.42 -27.87 12.61
C PRO A 417 -9.38 -28.53 11.24
N GLN A 418 -10.55 -28.79 10.68
CA GLN A 418 -10.62 -29.09 9.27
C GLN A 418 -10.35 -27.82 8.47
N MET A 419 -9.21 -27.77 7.83
CA MET A 419 -8.83 -26.70 6.90
C MET A 419 -9.41 -27.02 5.53
N ARG A 420 -9.61 -25.99 4.72
CA ARG A 420 -9.98 -26.10 3.32
C ARG A 420 -8.96 -25.34 2.47
N ILE A 421 -8.39 -26.04 1.52
CA ILE A 421 -7.45 -25.50 0.53
C ILE A 421 -8.06 -25.72 -0.84
N THR A 422 -8.09 -24.70 -1.68
CA THR A 422 -8.53 -24.77 -3.07
C THR A 422 -7.33 -24.57 -4.00
N ASP A 423 -7.51 -24.78 -5.29
CA ASP A 423 -6.50 -24.53 -6.33
C ASP A 423 -6.07 -23.06 -6.43
N LYS A 424 -6.84 -22.15 -5.81
CA LYS A 424 -6.59 -20.70 -5.78
C LYS A 424 -6.33 -20.24 -4.36
N LEU A 425 -5.10 -20.40 -3.92
CA LEU A 425 -4.66 -19.94 -2.59
C LEU A 425 -4.16 -18.50 -2.66
N ASN A 426 -5.07 -17.55 -2.89
CA ASN A 426 -4.74 -16.15 -2.91
C ASN A 426 -5.08 -15.50 -1.57
N VAL A 427 -4.19 -14.63 -1.13
CA VAL A 427 -4.43 -13.67 -0.05
C VAL A 427 -4.28 -12.28 -0.67
N ASP A 428 -5.39 -11.58 -0.83
CA ASP A 428 -5.41 -10.20 -1.32
C ASP A 428 -5.40 -9.26 -0.12
N VAL A 429 -4.42 -8.37 -0.10
CA VAL A 429 -4.26 -7.37 0.95
C VAL A 429 -4.44 -6.00 0.33
N ASP A 430 -5.52 -5.34 0.68
CA ASP A 430 -5.78 -3.96 0.33
C ASP A 430 -5.48 -3.06 1.52
N ALA A 431 -4.75 -1.99 1.30
CA ALA A 431 -4.45 -1.00 2.30
C ALA A 431 -4.87 0.39 1.81
N GLU A 432 -5.56 1.11 2.67
CA GLU A 432 -5.99 2.49 2.46
C GLU A 432 -5.35 3.38 3.51
N MET A 433 -4.49 4.30 3.08
CA MET A 433 -3.86 5.26 3.96
C MET A 433 -4.59 6.59 3.91
N THR A 434 -5.01 7.08 5.06
CA THR A 434 -5.64 8.39 5.23
C THR A 434 -4.83 9.22 6.22
N LEU A 435 -4.26 10.34 5.74
CA LEU A 435 -3.52 11.30 6.57
C LEU A 435 -4.27 12.63 6.55
N PRO A 436 -5.15 12.90 7.51
CA PRO A 436 -5.80 14.19 7.60
C PRO A 436 -4.77 15.30 7.81
N LEU A 437 -4.84 16.39 7.06
CA LEU A 437 -4.05 17.59 7.30
C LEU A 437 -4.59 18.34 8.53
N GLU A 438 -4.69 17.60 9.61
CA GLU A 438 -5.11 17.99 10.92
C GLU A 438 -3.99 17.64 11.90
N PHE A 439 -3.48 18.64 12.61
CA PHE A 439 -2.23 18.52 13.33
C PHE A 439 -2.39 18.74 14.82
N ASN A 440 -1.66 17.97 15.59
CA ASN A 440 -1.36 18.26 16.98
C ASN A 440 -0.29 19.36 17.06
N GLN A 441 0.04 19.79 18.28
CA GLN A 441 1.09 20.78 18.49
C GLN A 441 2.45 20.30 17.97
N GLY A 442 3.21 21.19 17.33
CA GLY A 442 4.56 20.94 16.83
C GLY A 442 4.69 20.95 15.31
N LEU A 443 3.70 21.47 14.57
CA LEU A 443 3.80 21.67 13.13
C LEU A 443 4.95 22.60 12.79
N GLU A 444 5.79 22.21 11.84
CA GLU A 444 6.79 23.05 11.19
C GLU A 444 6.89 22.69 9.71
N LEU A 445 6.45 23.61 8.86
CA LEU A 445 6.47 23.45 7.41
C LEU A 445 7.09 24.70 6.78
N SER A 446 8.26 24.60 6.17
CA SER A 446 8.92 25.73 5.53
C SER A 446 9.04 25.56 4.03
N TYR A 447 8.68 26.63 3.33
CA TYR A 447 8.76 26.75 1.88
C TYR A 447 9.70 27.88 1.51
N THR A 448 10.60 27.63 0.55
CA THR A 448 11.57 28.63 0.08
C THR A 448 11.41 28.85 -1.41
N ASP A 449 11.27 30.12 -1.81
CA ASP A 449 11.16 30.50 -3.22
C ASP A 449 11.75 31.91 -3.45
N THR A 450 11.80 32.33 -4.71
CA THR A 450 12.35 33.60 -5.12
C THR A 450 11.31 34.48 -5.79
N MET A 451 11.30 35.75 -5.41
CA MET A 451 10.47 36.77 -6.03
C MET A 451 11.34 37.81 -6.76
N GLY A 452 10.98 38.12 -8.00
CA GLY A 452 11.60 39.24 -8.72
C GLY A 452 11.24 40.59 -8.05
N VAL A 453 12.24 41.37 -7.75
CA VAL A 453 12.08 42.69 -7.13
C VAL A 453 12.56 43.76 -8.11
N GLU A 454 11.64 44.48 -8.69
CA GLU A 454 11.97 45.67 -9.46
C GLU A 454 12.05 46.90 -8.52
N ILE A 455 13.14 46.99 -7.76
CA ILE A 455 13.51 48.28 -7.20
C ILE A 455 14.13 49.08 -8.35
N ASN A 456 13.28 49.54 -9.26
CA ASN A 456 13.72 50.57 -10.18
C ASN A 456 14.28 51.68 -9.32
N LYS A 457 15.54 52.09 -9.56
CA LYS A 457 16.07 53.32 -9.01
C LYS A 457 14.94 54.32 -9.07
N ILE A 458 14.32 54.57 -7.91
CA ILE A 458 13.58 55.79 -7.75
C ILE A 458 14.66 56.81 -7.99
N SER A 459 14.77 57.30 -9.24
CA SER A 459 15.70 58.35 -9.44
C SER A 459 15.09 59.51 -8.68
N LEU A 460 15.60 59.69 -7.46
CA LEU A 460 15.34 60.89 -6.70
C LEU A 460 15.46 62.09 -7.64
N ASP A 461 16.36 61.99 -8.62
CA ASP A 461 16.49 62.91 -9.75
C ASP A 461 15.21 63.09 -10.56
N SER A 462 14.39 62.05 -10.75
CA SER A 462 13.11 62.19 -11.47
C SER A 462 11.99 62.81 -10.63
N LEU A 463 12.09 62.72 -9.31
CA LEU A 463 11.19 63.45 -8.40
C LEU A 463 11.57 64.94 -8.32
N ILE A 464 12.84 65.26 -8.51
CA ILE A 464 13.38 66.61 -8.46
C ILE A 464 13.26 67.31 -9.82
N SER A 465 13.44 66.58 -10.94
CA SER A 465 13.39 67.12 -12.28
C SER A 465 12.00 67.64 -12.63
N ASN A 466 11.80 68.93 -12.62
CA ASN A 466 10.58 69.71 -12.84
C ASN A 466 9.82 70.13 -11.57
N THR A 467 10.44 70.07 -10.41
CA THR A 467 9.90 70.61 -9.15
C THR A 467 10.83 71.68 -8.61
N PRO A 468 10.36 72.60 -7.78
CA PRO A 468 11.20 73.60 -7.11
C PRO A 468 12.03 73.02 -5.95
N ILE A 469 12.21 71.74 -5.94
CA ILE A 469 13.01 70.99 -4.94
C ILE A 469 14.47 71.17 -5.33
N GLN A 470 15.27 71.83 -4.52
CA GLN A 470 16.72 71.99 -4.76
C GLN A 470 17.51 70.74 -4.29
N HIS A 471 17.06 70.17 -3.21
CA HIS A 471 17.72 69.04 -2.59
C HIS A 471 16.68 68.11 -1.92
N LEU A 472 16.88 66.78 -2.02
CA LEU A 472 16.04 65.79 -1.40
C LEU A 472 16.94 64.84 -0.63
N GLU A 473 16.73 64.77 0.66
CA GLU A 473 17.43 63.84 1.53
C GLU A 473 16.48 62.75 2.02
N ILE A 474 16.97 61.55 2.11
CA ILE A 474 16.24 60.45 2.76
C ILE A 474 16.63 60.47 4.23
N ASP A 475 15.69 60.87 5.10
CA ASP A 475 15.90 60.84 6.54
C ASP A 475 15.87 59.41 7.08
N THR A 476 14.85 58.66 6.71
CA THR A 476 14.69 57.28 7.15
C THR A 476 14.01 56.45 6.09
N LEU A 477 14.52 55.22 5.88
CA LEU A 477 13.90 54.24 5.00
C LEU A 477 13.35 53.08 5.82
N TYR A 478 12.15 52.68 5.48
CA TYR A 478 11.49 51.55 6.09
C TYR A 478 11.07 50.55 5.04
N MET A 479 11.31 49.27 5.29
CA MET A 479 10.62 48.20 4.60
C MET A 479 9.33 47.90 5.38
N VAL A 480 8.22 47.94 4.68
CA VAL A 480 6.89 47.66 5.25
C VAL A 480 6.42 46.34 4.70
N VAL A 481 6.28 45.38 5.56
CA VAL A 481 5.71 44.06 5.19
C VAL A 481 4.33 43.98 5.82
N THR A 482 3.32 43.83 4.99
CA THR A 482 1.94 43.59 5.44
C THR A 482 1.54 42.17 5.09
N ILE A 483 1.08 41.44 6.10
CA ILE A 483 0.69 40.04 5.92
C ILE A 483 -0.74 39.85 6.38
N THR A 484 -1.48 39.19 5.53
CA THR A 484 -2.80 38.64 5.84
C THR A 484 -2.69 37.14 5.85
N ASN A 485 -3.07 36.54 6.96
CA ASN A 485 -3.01 35.11 7.16
C ASN A 485 -4.38 34.58 7.61
N THR A 486 -4.99 33.71 6.81
CA THR A 486 -6.22 33.02 7.15
C THR A 486 -5.95 31.55 7.49
N LEU A 487 -4.69 31.10 7.39
CA LEU A 487 -4.29 29.80 7.87
C LEU A 487 -4.33 29.77 9.40
N PRO A 488 -4.65 28.63 9.99
CA PRO A 488 -4.74 28.50 11.45
C PRO A 488 -3.39 28.40 12.16
N PHE A 489 -2.29 28.76 11.49
CA PHE A 489 -0.92 28.67 11.99
C PHE A 489 -0.20 29.99 11.95
N ASN A 490 0.83 30.13 12.76
CA ASN A 490 1.76 31.25 12.67
C ASN A 490 2.60 31.14 11.39
N ILE A 491 2.95 32.26 10.81
CA ILE A 491 3.88 32.31 9.68
C ILE A 491 5.12 33.09 10.08
N ARG A 492 6.27 32.45 9.98
CA ARG A 492 7.57 33.14 10.06
C ARG A 492 8.07 33.34 8.63
N LEU A 493 8.40 34.58 8.29
CA LEU A 493 8.95 34.96 7.00
C LEU A 493 10.40 35.40 7.16
N GLU A 494 11.32 34.79 6.46
CA GLU A 494 12.69 35.21 6.32
C GLU A 494 12.89 35.75 4.91
N LEU A 495 13.50 36.93 4.82
CA LEU A 495 13.76 37.61 3.56
C LEU A 495 15.27 37.78 3.36
N LYS A 496 15.78 37.39 2.20
CA LYS A 496 17.19 37.52 1.81
C LYS A 496 17.26 38.26 0.47
N PRO A 497 17.63 39.56 0.47
CA PRO A 497 17.83 40.30 -0.77
C PRO A 497 19.04 39.78 -1.53
N MET A 498 18.87 39.46 -2.81
CA MET A 498 19.88 38.87 -3.67
C MET A 498 20.19 39.75 -4.87
N ASP A 499 21.46 39.78 -5.29
CA ASP A 499 21.90 40.47 -6.52
C ASP A 499 21.58 39.62 -7.78
N ALA A 500 21.96 40.15 -8.96
CA ALA A 500 21.78 39.45 -10.22
C ALA A 500 22.61 38.13 -10.33
N ASN A 501 23.60 37.96 -9.47
CA ASN A 501 24.48 36.78 -9.46
C ASN A 501 24.04 35.76 -8.39
N GLY A 502 22.97 36.02 -7.64
CA GLY A 502 22.50 35.18 -6.57
C GLY A 502 23.27 35.33 -5.25
N ASN A 503 24.04 36.40 -5.06
CA ASN A 503 24.70 36.70 -3.79
C ASN A 503 23.78 37.52 -2.89
N GLN A 504 23.83 37.25 -1.60
CA GLN A 504 23.07 38.02 -0.61
C GLN A 504 23.66 39.44 -0.51
N VAL A 505 22.88 40.47 -0.82
CA VAL A 505 23.28 41.86 -0.81
C VAL A 505 23.40 42.41 0.61
N MET A 506 22.46 42.02 1.48
CA MET A 506 22.46 42.46 2.87
C MET A 506 21.76 41.45 3.77
N THR A 507 22.13 41.41 5.03
CA THR A 507 21.44 40.63 6.05
C THR A 507 20.25 41.44 6.59
N MET A 508 19.07 40.85 6.49
CA MET A 508 17.87 41.35 7.15
C MET A 508 17.61 40.55 8.43
N GLN A 509 17.09 41.22 9.45
CA GLN A 509 16.61 40.51 10.62
C GLN A 509 15.43 39.61 10.20
N PRO A 510 15.28 38.37 10.72
CA PRO A 510 14.11 37.59 10.45
C PRO A 510 12.86 38.39 10.80
N VAL A 511 11.98 38.51 9.83
CA VAL A 511 10.70 39.17 10.03
C VAL A 511 9.75 38.13 10.59
N VAL A 512 9.62 38.11 11.88
CA VAL A 512 8.67 37.22 12.52
C VAL A 512 7.27 37.75 12.37
N ILE A 513 6.39 36.91 11.95
CA ILE A 513 5.05 37.31 11.60
C ILE A 513 4.04 36.52 12.39
N ALA A 514 3.27 37.27 12.94
CA ALA A 514 2.22 37.03 13.84
C ALA A 514 1.29 35.89 13.58
N ALA A 515 0.75 35.44 14.67
CA ALA A 515 -0.39 34.57 14.74
C ALA A 515 -1.47 35.08 13.78
N PRO A 516 -1.99 34.20 12.99
CA PRO A 516 -3.09 34.50 12.11
C PRO A 516 -4.34 34.84 12.86
N SER A 517 -4.44 34.27 14.03
CA SER A 517 -5.74 34.07 14.59
C SER A 517 -5.67 34.14 16.08
N GLU A 518 -6.61 34.87 16.62
CA GLU A 518 -6.99 34.69 18.01
C GLU A 518 -7.97 33.52 18.07
N TRP A 519 -7.79 32.65 19.06
CA TRP A 519 -8.77 31.62 19.36
C TRP A 519 -10.01 32.28 19.95
N ASP A 520 -11.12 32.25 19.21
CA ASP A 520 -12.43 32.66 19.73
C ASP A 520 -13.05 31.47 20.50
N ALA A 521 -12.83 31.44 21.80
CA ALA A 521 -13.34 30.40 22.68
C ALA A 521 -14.88 30.32 22.69
N ALA A 522 -15.57 31.41 22.37
CA ALA A 522 -17.03 31.43 22.29
C ALA A 522 -17.55 30.80 21.00
N ALA A 523 -16.83 30.98 19.92
CA ALA A 523 -17.17 30.41 18.62
C ALA A 523 -16.50 29.05 18.35
N GLY A 524 -15.53 28.65 19.19
CA GLY A 524 -14.76 27.42 19.00
C GLY A 524 -13.95 27.41 17.69
N LYS A 525 -13.47 28.55 17.24
CA LYS A 525 -12.76 28.70 15.97
C LYS A 525 -11.67 29.76 16.00
N LEU A 526 -10.76 29.66 15.05
CA LEU A 526 -9.72 30.65 14.81
C LEU A 526 -10.24 31.81 13.96
N VAL A 527 -9.81 33.04 14.32
CA VAL A 527 -10.18 34.27 13.58
C VAL A 527 -8.96 34.73 12.78
N PRO A 528 -9.08 34.99 11.47
CA PRO A 528 -7.98 35.46 10.62
C PRO A 528 -7.33 36.75 11.15
N GLY A 529 -6.02 36.82 11.07
CA GLY A 529 -5.23 37.95 11.51
C GLY A 529 -4.57 38.75 10.37
N THR A 530 -4.39 40.04 10.56
CA THR A 530 -3.59 40.88 9.66
C THR A 530 -2.51 41.57 10.47
N ASN A 531 -1.27 41.44 10.05
CA ASN A 531 -0.12 42.02 10.70
C ASN A 531 0.64 42.94 9.75
N LYS A 532 1.07 44.07 10.29
CA LYS A 532 1.91 45.05 9.59
C LYS A 532 3.21 45.22 10.37
N ILE A 533 4.30 44.88 9.73
CA ILE A 533 5.64 44.98 10.30
C ILE A 533 6.41 46.03 9.55
N VAL A 534 7.08 46.90 10.30
CA VAL A 534 7.91 47.94 9.77
C VAL A 534 9.34 47.69 10.22
N VAL A 535 10.22 47.43 9.27
CA VAL A 535 11.65 47.23 9.51
C VAL A 535 12.40 48.47 9.02
N SER A 536 13.11 49.15 9.92
CA SER A 536 13.98 50.24 9.52
C SER A 536 15.22 49.75 8.77
N VAL A 537 15.53 50.36 7.67
CA VAL A 537 16.75 50.13 6.90
C VAL A 537 17.74 51.24 7.23
N SER A 538 18.90 50.85 7.75
CA SER A 538 19.95 51.83 8.08
C SER A 538 20.53 52.45 6.81
N GLU A 539 20.99 53.71 6.94
CA GLU A 539 21.49 54.53 5.86
C GLU A 539 22.65 53.86 5.07
N ASP A 540 23.50 53.12 5.75
CA ASP A 540 24.62 52.36 5.15
C ASP A 540 24.18 51.19 4.23
N LYS A 541 22.89 50.84 4.24
CA LYS A 541 22.31 49.79 3.40
C LYS A 541 21.52 50.34 2.20
N LEU A 542 21.31 51.65 2.14
CA LEU A 542 20.52 52.26 1.06
C LEU A 542 21.14 52.08 -0.32
N ASP A 543 22.44 52.25 -0.44
CA ASP A 543 23.15 52.08 -1.71
C ASP A 543 23.05 50.64 -2.23
N LYS A 544 23.03 49.69 -1.32
CA LYS A 544 22.94 48.29 -1.64
C LYS A 544 21.56 47.86 -2.13
N LEU A 545 20.51 48.59 -1.76
CA LEU A 545 19.16 48.28 -2.24
C LEU A 545 19.03 48.31 -3.77
N SER A 546 19.80 49.16 -4.43
CA SER A 546 19.81 49.27 -5.90
C SER A 546 20.40 48.02 -6.60
N GLU A 547 21.17 47.21 -5.86
CA GLU A 547 21.78 45.98 -6.32
C GLU A 547 20.80 44.78 -6.25
N VAL A 548 19.75 44.91 -5.46
CA VAL A 548 18.76 43.83 -5.28
C VAL A 548 17.95 43.61 -6.56
N LYS A 549 17.94 42.39 -7.06
CA LYS A 549 17.17 41.96 -8.24
C LYS A 549 16.11 40.95 -7.89
N THR A 550 16.39 40.14 -6.89
CA THR A 550 15.46 39.10 -6.42
C THR A 550 15.43 39.11 -4.89
N MET A 551 14.30 38.71 -4.35
CA MET A 551 14.13 38.45 -2.92
C MET A 551 13.94 36.95 -2.74
N LEU A 552 14.91 36.28 -2.13
CA LEU A 552 14.72 34.89 -1.66
C LEU A 552 13.92 35.00 -0.36
N TYR A 553 12.80 34.32 -0.30
CA TYR A 553 11.99 34.25 0.90
C TYR A 553 11.80 32.84 1.38
N THR A 554 11.80 32.65 2.69
CA THR A 554 11.42 31.40 3.35
C THR A 554 10.23 31.68 4.25
N ALA A 555 9.09 31.09 3.92
CA ALA A 555 7.90 31.13 4.72
C ALA A 555 7.78 29.84 5.54
N THR A 556 7.73 29.93 6.85
CA THR A 556 7.59 28.78 7.75
C THR A 556 6.23 28.86 8.45
N LEU A 557 5.39 27.86 8.22
CA LEU A 557 4.18 27.62 8.99
C LEU A 557 4.58 26.90 10.28
N CYS A 558 4.12 27.38 11.41
CA CYS A 558 4.47 26.80 12.70
C CYS A 558 3.48 27.20 13.78
N ASP A 559 3.35 26.38 14.79
CA ASP A 559 2.42 26.60 15.91
C ASP A 559 3.13 26.86 17.23
N THR A 560 4.44 26.62 17.31
CA THR A 560 5.24 26.77 18.52
C THR A 560 6.22 27.92 18.42
N ASP A 561 6.43 28.54 19.54
CA ASP A 561 7.40 29.51 20.03
C ASP A 561 8.45 30.02 19.03
N ILE A 562 8.06 31.05 18.30
CA ILE A 562 8.89 31.49 17.20
C ILE A 562 9.52 32.84 17.46
N ALA A 563 8.93 33.64 18.28
CA ALA A 563 9.50 34.90 18.70
C ALA A 563 8.79 35.53 19.90
N GLU A 564 9.55 36.41 20.55
CA GLU A 564 9.07 37.26 21.61
C GLU A 564 7.85 38.09 21.15
N GLY A 565 6.70 37.83 21.76
CA GLY A 565 5.44 38.51 21.47
C GLY A 565 4.38 37.71 20.71
N MET A 566 4.70 36.50 20.22
CA MET A 566 3.69 35.59 19.69
C MET A 566 2.95 34.87 20.81
N LYS A 567 1.65 34.76 20.66
CA LYS A 567 0.83 33.94 21.58
C LYS A 567 0.78 32.51 21.05
N ASN A 568 1.13 31.58 21.87
CA ASN A 568 0.84 30.17 21.62
C ASN A 568 -0.68 29.99 21.58
N LEU A 569 -1.15 29.17 20.65
CA LEU A 569 -2.55 28.74 20.66
C LEU A 569 -2.83 27.92 21.92
N PRO A 570 -4.00 28.06 22.54
CA PRO A 570 -4.37 27.25 23.67
C PRO A 570 -4.53 25.79 23.28
N ALA A 571 -4.34 24.88 24.24
CA ALA A 571 -4.45 23.43 24.00
C ALA A 571 -5.83 23.03 23.43
N GLU A 572 -6.85 23.78 23.76
CA GLU A 572 -8.23 23.56 23.28
C GLU A 572 -8.40 23.88 21.79
N ALA A 573 -7.43 24.55 21.15
CA ALA A 573 -7.45 24.83 19.72
C ALA A 573 -7.03 23.59 18.90
N TYR A 574 -6.39 22.62 19.51
CA TYR A 574 -5.90 21.41 18.84
C TYR A 574 -6.91 20.25 18.93
N PRO A 575 -6.97 19.39 17.91
CA PRO A 575 -6.18 19.44 16.67
C PRO A 575 -6.65 20.54 15.71
N ILE A 576 -5.74 21.01 14.85
CA ILE A 576 -6.00 22.09 13.89
C ILE A 576 -5.95 21.55 12.46
N GLY A 577 -7.07 21.69 11.73
CA GLY A 577 -7.23 21.23 10.36
C GLY A 577 -6.90 22.31 9.32
N LEU A 578 -6.25 21.91 8.22
CA LEU A 578 -6.07 22.72 7.02
C LEU A 578 -7.23 22.50 6.05
N GLY A 579 -7.86 23.60 5.63
CA GLY A 579 -8.90 23.60 4.59
C GLY A 579 -8.43 24.33 3.32
N LEU A 580 -9.15 24.09 2.22
CA LEU A 580 -8.86 24.71 0.91
C LEU A 580 -8.87 26.24 0.93
N ASP A 581 -9.66 26.85 1.80
CA ASP A 581 -9.81 28.31 1.90
C ASP A 581 -8.64 28.99 2.61
N GLY A 582 -7.69 28.21 3.14
CA GLY A 582 -6.51 28.73 3.80
C GLY A 582 -5.65 29.54 2.83
N GLN A 583 -5.34 30.78 3.20
CA GLN A 583 -4.58 31.71 2.38
C GLN A 583 -3.63 32.55 3.23
N PHE A 584 -2.44 32.79 2.71
CA PHE A 584 -1.63 33.90 3.18
C PHE A 584 -1.22 34.80 2.04
N THR A 585 -1.16 36.12 2.34
CA THR A 585 -0.73 37.11 1.39
C THR A 585 0.28 38.01 2.08
N PHE A 586 1.43 38.23 1.47
CA PHE A 586 2.35 39.22 1.96
C PHE A 586 2.65 40.27 0.89
N LYS A 587 2.61 41.54 1.32
CA LYS A 587 2.89 42.72 0.50
C LYS A 587 4.13 43.37 1.05
N ILE A 588 5.12 43.57 0.20
CA ILE A 588 6.33 44.28 0.56
C ILE A 588 6.26 45.67 -0.07
N GLY A 589 6.47 46.68 0.76
CA GLY A 589 6.58 48.03 0.33
C GLY A 589 7.81 48.70 0.94
N ILE A 590 8.30 49.75 0.30
CA ILE A 590 9.32 50.63 0.85
C ILE A 590 8.65 51.95 1.19
N ALA A 591 8.82 52.40 2.41
CA ALA A 591 8.39 53.71 2.84
C ALA A 591 9.62 54.54 3.24
N ALA A 592 9.65 55.80 2.84
CA ALA A 592 10.74 56.71 3.18
C ALA A 592 10.16 57.97 3.81
N ASN A 593 10.83 58.46 4.83
CA ASN A 593 10.68 59.83 5.24
C ASN A 593 11.71 60.65 4.47
N LEU A 594 11.21 61.63 3.74
CA LEU A 594 11.98 62.45 2.85
C LEU A 594 12.02 63.89 3.39
N GLU A 595 13.18 64.49 3.37
CA GLU A 595 13.37 65.90 3.63
C GLU A 595 13.63 66.64 2.31
N ALA A 596 12.72 67.50 1.92
CA ALA A 596 12.88 68.30 0.73
C ALA A 596 13.18 69.75 1.07
N TYR A 597 14.14 70.31 0.39
CA TYR A 597 14.49 71.73 0.47
C TYR A 597 13.92 72.43 -0.75
N LEU A 598 12.89 73.29 -0.55
CA LEU A 598 12.17 74.03 -1.58
C LEU A 598 12.70 75.42 -1.67
N ASP A 599 13.14 75.88 -2.86
CA ASP A 599 13.44 77.28 -3.11
C ASP A 599 12.17 78.04 -3.51
N LEU A 600 11.65 78.81 -2.58
CA LEU A 600 10.45 79.60 -2.82
C LEU A 600 10.68 80.75 -3.81
N SER A 601 11.93 81.10 -4.09
CA SER A 601 12.24 82.17 -5.07
C SER A 601 11.94 81.70 -6.51
N GLU A 602 12.03 80.41 -6.80
CA GLU A 602 11.69 79.85 -8.09
C GLU A 602 10.17 79.70 -8.31
N ILE A 603 9.40 79.52 -7.22
CA ILE A 603 7.94 79.41 -7.27
C ILE A 603 7.30 80.75 -7.61
N SER A 604 7.93 81.87 -7.22
CA SER A 604 7.43 83.26 -7.48
C SER A 604 7.69 83.77 -8.90
N LYS A 605 8.49 83.02 -9.70
CA LYS A 605 8.84 83.39 -11.09
C LYS A 605 7.93 82.77 -12.16
N LYS A 606 7.01 81.87 -11.79
CA LYS A 606 5.97 81.28 -12.64
C LYS A 606 4.60 81.88 -12.32
#